data_c6bf4bb7ef73437f98bcbbe4687301aa
#
_entry.id   c6bf4bb7ef73437f98bcbbe4687301aa
#
_cell.length_a   1.000
_cell.length_b   1.000
_cell.length_c   1.000
_cell.angle_alpha   90.00
_cell.angle_beta   90.00
_cell.angle_gamma   90.00
#
_symmetry.space_group_name_H-M   'P 1'
#
loop_
_entity.id
_entity.type
_entity.pdbx_description
1 polymer ?
#
loop_
_entity_poly.entity_id
_entity_poly.type
_entity_poly.pdbx_seq_one_letter_code
_entity_poly.pdbx_strand_id
1 'polypeptide(L)'
;LLIDTHPGLNEETLLSITISDILLLILRPDRQDFQGTAVTVDVARRLDIPARFLVVNKVPSGIDMDDLREQMTAAYSAETAAILPLSEEVVQNASAGLYSLTSPDTAWSQGIRDIALRVSQ
;
A
#
# COMPACT_ATOMS: atom_id res chain seq x y z
N LEU A 1 -13.46 -9.65 -3.96
CA LEU A 1 -13.72 -9.33 -2.55
C LEU A 1 -12.54 -8.58 -1.97
N LEU A 2 -12.81 -7.43 -1.35
CA LEU A 2 -11.82 -6.64 -0.63
C LEU A 2 -12.06 -6.78 0.87
N ILE A 3 -10.98 -7.02 1.62
CA ILE A 3 -11.03 -7.10 3.07
C ILE A 3 -10.17 -5.97 3.62
N ASP A 4 -10.79 -5.03 4.32
CA ASP A 4 -10.10 -3.95 5.01
C ASP A 4 -9.85 -4.37 6.46
N THR A 5 -8.59 -4.43 6.88
CA THR A 5 -8.22 -4.93 8.20
C THR A 5 -7.89 -3.79 9.15
N HIS A 6 -7.97 -4.08 10.45
CA HIS A 6 -7.40 -3.20 11.46
C HIS A 6 -5.86 -3.22 11.40
N PRO A 7 -5.20 -2.15 11.85
CA PRO A 7 -3.74 -2.13 11.93
C PRO A 7 -3.20 -3.23 12.85
N GLY A 8 -2.05 -3.76 12.48
CA GLY A 8 -1.34 -4.75 13.30
C GLY A 8 -1.66 -6.19 12.96
N LEU A 9 -0.97 -7.11 13.63
CA LEU A 9 -1.11 -8.56 13.45
C LEU A 9 -1.89 -9.16 14.62
N ASN A 10 -3.21 -8.99 14.61
CA ASN A 10 -4.11 -9.71 15.52
C ASN A 10 -4.68 -10.95 14.85
N GLU A 11 -5.47 -11.74 15.58
CA GLU A 11 -6.04 -12.98 15.06
C GLU A 11 -6.92 -12.76 13.82
N GLU A 12 -7.72 -11.71 13.80
CA GLU A 12 -8.60 -11.37 12.67
C GLU A 12 -7.79 -11.01 11.43
N THR A 13 -6.73 -10.22 11.61
CA THR A 13 -5.83 -9.84 10.52
C THR A 13 -5.11 -11.07 9.97
N LEU A 14 -4.60 -11.95 10.83
CA LEU A 14 -3.93 -13.19 10.41
C LEU A 14 -4.86 -14.09 9.63
N LEU A 15 -6.11 -14.24 10.08
CA LEU A 15 -7.10 -15.03 9.38
C LEU A 15 -7.40 -14.45 8.00
N SER A 16 -7.59 -13.13 7.93
CA SER A 16 -7.84 -12.43 6.65
C SER A 16 -6.67 -12.61 5.67
N ILE A 17 -5.43 -12.50 6.16
CA ILE A 17 -4.24 -12.74 5.34
C ILE A 17 -4.24 -14.17 4.81
N THR A 18 -4.52 -15.14 5.66
CA THR A 18 -4.44 -16.57 5.32
C THR A 18 -5.38 -16.94 4.18
N ILE A 19 -6.56 -16.35 4.11
CA ILE A 19 -7.57 -16.67 3.09
C ILE A 19 -7.46 -15.79 1.83
N SER A 20 -6.52 -14.84 1.80
CA SER A 20 -6.40 -13.89 0.70
C SER A 20 -5.51 -14.42 -0.42
N ASP A 21 -5.84 -14.09 -1.65
CA ASP A 21 -5.00 -14.37 -2.82
C ASP A 21 -3.94 -13.28 -3.01
N ILE A 22 -4.27 -12.06 -2.64
CA ILE A 22 -3.39 -10.89 -2.78
C ILE A 22 -3.38 -10.12 -1.46
N LEU A 23 -2.20 -9.76 -1.01
CA LEU A 23 -2.00 -8.90 0.16
C LEU A 23 -1.44 -7.56 -0.28
N LEU A 24 -2.14 -6.49 0.06
CA LEU A 24 -1.65 -5.13 -0.09
C LEU A 24 -1.17 -4.63 1.27
N LEU A 25 0.11 -4.32 1.36
CA LEU A 25 0.74 -3.78 2.57
C LEU A 25 0.88 -2.28 2.41
N ILE A 26 0.08 -1.53 3.16
CA ILE A 26 0.06 -0.07 3.09
C ILE A 26 0.89 0.47 4.24
N LEU A 27 1.92 1.26 3.91
CA LEU A 27 2.83 1.83 4.90
C LEU A 27 3.16 3.28 4.57
N ARG A 28 3.48 4.04 5.60
CA ARG A 28 4.04 5.38 5.46
C ARG A 28 5.56 5.31 5.45
N PRO A 29 6.26 6.29 4.86
CA PRO A 29 7.72 6.29 4.82
C PRO A 29 8.33 6.76 6.16
N ASP A 30 8.02 6.06 7.25
CA ASP A 30 8.59 6.32 8.57
C ASP A 30 9.11 5.04 9.22
N ARG A 31 9.98 5.21 10.20
CA ARG A 31 10.68 4.09 10.84
C ARG A 31 9.74 3.10 11.51
N GLN A 32 8.68 3.57 12.14
CA GLN A 32 7.74 2.73 12.86
C GLN A 32 6.97 1.82 11.88
N ASP A 33 6.50 2.37 10.80
CA ASP A 33 5.79 1.61 9.76
C ASP A 33 6.75 0.62 9.07
N PHE A 34 8.02 0.99 8.87
CA PHE A 34 9.01 0.09 8.28
C PHE A 34 9.21 -1.16 9.14
N GLN A 35 9.30 -1.02 10.44
CA GLN A 35 9.46 -2.16 11.35
C GLN A 35 8.22 -3.06 11.35
N GLY A 36 7.04 -2.48 11.45
CA GLY A 36 5.78 -3.22 11.41
C GLY A 36 5.57 -3.95 10.09
N THR A 37 5.91 -3.31 8.98
CA THR A 37 5.82 -3.89 7.64
C THR A 37 6.76 -5.09 7.49
N ALA A 38 7.98 -5.00 8.01
CA ALA A 38 8.94 -6.11 7.96
C ALA A 38 8.37 -7.38 8.61
N VAL A 39 7.73 -7.23 9.77
CA VAL A 39 7.09 -8.35 10.48
C VAL A 39 5.93 -8.92 9.65
N THR A 40 5.09 -8.07 9.08
CA THR A 40 3.93 -8.50 8.28
C THR A 40 4.36 -9.20 6.99
N VAL A 41 5.41 -8.72 6.32
CA VAL A 41 5.97 -9.37 5.13
C VAL A 41 6.49 -10.75 5.47
N ASP A 42 7.19 -10.90 6.59
CA ASP A 42 7.71 -12.19 7.04
C ASP A 42 6.59 -13.19 7.31
N VAL A 43 5.55 -12.76 7.99
CA VAL A 43 4.36 -13.58 8.26
C VAL A 43 3.67 -13.99 6.95
N ALA A 44 3.47 -13.06 6.03
CA ALA A 44 2.85 -13.34 4.73
C ALA A 44 3.66 -14.36 3.92
N ARG A 45 4.98 -14.26 3.98
CA ARG A 45 5.87 -15.22 3.32
C ARG A 45 5.70 -16.62 3.89
N ARG A 46 5.60 -16.74 5.21
CA ARG A 46 5.40 -18.04 5.90
C ARG A 46 4.03 -18.65 5.61
N LEU A 47 3.02 -17.82 5.35
CA LEU A 47 1.67 -18.26 5.02
C LEU A 47 1.48 -18.55 3.53
N ASP A 48 2.53 -18.43 2.72
CA ASP A 48 2.51 -18.72 1.28
C ASP A 48 1.45 -17.92 0.51
N ILE A 49 1.26 -16.66 0.84
CA ILE A 49 0.32 -15.80 0.10
C ILE A 49 0.83 -15.65 -1.34
N PRO A 50 0.00 -15.94 -2.36
CA PRO A 50 0.45 -15.96 -3.74
C PRO A 50 1.02 -14.64 -4.26
N ALA A 51 0.44 -13.51 -3.88
CA ALA A 51 0.91 -12.20 -4.32
C ALA A 51 0.94 -11.20 -3.18
N ARG A 52 2.05 -10.45 -3.07
CA ARG A 52 2.25 -9.42 -2.05
C ARG A 52 2.73 -8.16 -2.74
N PHE A 53 2.06 -7.06 -2.48
CA PHE A 53 2.45 -5.75 -3.02
C PHE A 53 2.54 -4.72 -1.91
N LEU A 54 3.52 -3.82 -2.03
CA LEU A 54 3.65 -2.67 -1.15
C LEU A 54 2.96 -1.45 -1.76
N VAL A 55 2.33 -0.67 -0.92
CA VAL A 55 1.81 0.65 -1.27
C VAL A 55 2.36 1.64 -0.26
N VAL A 56 3.24 2.53 -0.71
CA VAL A 56 3.80 3.57 0.16
C VAL A 56 2.90 4.78 0.09
N ASN A 57 2.30 5.14 1.22
CA ASN A 57 1.28 6.19 1.31
C ASN A 57 1.82 7.42 2.03
N LYS A 58 1.22 8.58 1.78
CA LYS A 58 1.52 9.84 2.43
C LYS A 58 3.01 10.25 2.30
N VAL A 59 3.55 10.07 1.10
CA VAL A 59 4.94 10.42 0.82
C VAL A 59 5.07 11.94 0.71
N PRO A 60 5.92 12.58 1.55
CA PRO A 60 6.11 14.03 1.50
C PRO A 60 6.71 14.48 0.16
N SER A 61 6.50 15.75 -0.18
CA SER A 61 7.16 16.37 -1.33
C SER A 61 8.68 16.40 -1.14
N GLY A 62 9.42 16.37 -2.24
CA GLY A 62 10.89 16.43 -2.21
C GLY A 62 11.60 15.09 -2.08
N ILE A 63 10.86 14.01 -1.97
CA ILE A 63 11.42 12.64 -1.99
C ILE A 63 11.42 12.12 -3.43
N ASP A 64 12.56 11.54 -3.85
CA ASP A 64 12.65 10.86 -5.14
C ASP A 64 11.83 9.56 -5.09
N MET A 65 10.74 9.52 -5.86
CA MET A 65 9.81 8.40 -5.87
C MET A 65 10.43 7.11 -6.42
N ASP A 66 11.30 7.23 -7.43
CA ASP A 66 11.95 6.06 -8.02
C ASP A 66 12.95 5.44 -7.06
N ASP A 67 13.72 6.27 -6.38
CA ASP A 67 14.67 5.82 -5.35
C ASP A 67 13.94 5.16 -4.17
N LEU A 68 12.85 5.75 -3.72
CA LEU A 68 12.01 5.19 -2.66
C LEU A 68 11.45 3.81 -3.08
N ARG A 69 11.00 3.68 -4.31
CA ARG A 69 10.49 2.42 -4.86
C ARG A 69 11.56 1.33 -4.82
N GLU A 70 12.77 1.65 -5.27
CA GLU A 70 13.89 0.71 -5.25
C GLU A 70 14.24 0.29 -3.82
N GLN A 71 14.31 1.24 -2.90
CA GLN A 71 14.59 0.96 -1.49
C GLN A 71 13.55 0.04 -0.87
N MET A 72 12.27 0.29 -1.12
CA MET A 72 11.18 -0.50 -0.59
C MET A 72 11.19 -1.93 -1.14
N THR A 73 11.33 -2.07 -2.44
CA THR A 73 11.38 -3.38 -3.09
C THR A 73 12.56 -4.20 -2.59
N ALA A 74 13.74 -3.59 -2.44
CA ALA A 74 14.92 -4.26 -1.92
C ALA A 74 14.77 -4.65 -0.44
N ALA A 75 14.21 -3.75 0.39
CA ALA A 75 14.08 -3.99 1.83
C ALA A 75 13.12 -5.13 2.17
N TYR A 76 12.03 -5.27 1.41
CA TYR A 76 10.96 -6.21 1.73
C TYR A 76 10.85 -7.40 0.78
N SER A 77 11.65 -7.43 -0.29
CA SER A 77 11.57 -8.46 -1.33
C SER A 77 10.13 -8.63 -1.87
N ALA A 78 9.43 -7.51 -2.01
CA ALA A 78 8.07 -7.45 -2.51
C ALA A 78 7.95 -6.28 -3.47
N GLU A 79 7.14 -6.44 -4.52
CA GLU A 79 6.94 -5.39 -5.51
C GLU A 79 6.18 -4.21 -4.91
N THR A 80 6.64 -3.00 -5.20
CA THR A 80 5.92 -1.77 -4.86
C THR A 80 4.92 -1.45 -5.97
N ALA A 81 3.64 -1.67 -5.70
CA ALA A 81 2.58 -1.42 -6.68
C ALA A 81 2.34 0.06 -6.92
N ALA A 82 2.44 0.89 -5.88
CA ALA A 82 2.26 2.33 -6.01
C ALA A 82 2.94 3.08 -4.88
N ILE A 83 3.29 4.34 -5.18
CA ILE A 83 3.73 5.33 -4.21
C ILE A 83 2.78 6.51 -4.31
N LEU A 84 2.06 6.78 -3.22
CA LEU A 84 1.04 7.81 -3.18
C LEU A 84 1.57 9.05 -2.48
N PRO A 85 1.58 10.21 -3.14
CA PRO A 85 2.04 11.44 -2.50
C PRO A 85 1.08 11.89 -1.42
N LEU A 86 1.59 12.58 -0.41
CA LEU A 86 0.75 13.30 0.55
C LEU A 86 0.00 14.40 -0.20
N SER A 87 -1.32 14.33 -0.22
CA SER A 87 -2.16 15.22 -1.01
C SER A 87 -3.13 15.99 -0.12
N GLU A 88 -2.95 17.31 -0.06
CA GLU A 88 -3.89 18.19 0.63
C GLU A 88 -5.26 18.17 -0.05
N GLU A 89 -5.31 18.02 -1.36
CA GLU A 89 -6.57 17.95 -2.11
C GLU A 89 -7.40 16.74 -1.70
N VAL A 90 -6.76 15.59 -1.47
CA VAL A 90 -7.45 14.39 -0.97
C VAL A 90 -8.01 14.64 0.42
N VAL A 91 -7.25 15.29 1.29
CA VAL A 91 -7.70 15.66 2.64
C VAL A 91 -8.88 16.63 2.57
N GLN A 92 -8.80 17.65 1.72
CA GLN A 92 -9.86 18.64 1.54
C GLN A 92 -11.13 18.04 0.94
N ASN A 93 -10.99 17.02 0.09
CA ASN A 93 -12.14 16.29 -0.48
C ASN A 93 -12.97 15.61 0.62
N ALA A 94 -12.34 15.16 1.71
CA ALA A 94 -12.96 14.66 2.93
C ALA A 94 -14.12 13.69 2.68
N SER A 95 -13.97 12.79 1.73
CA SER A 95 -15.00 11.82 1.34
C SER A 95 -16.27 12.43 0.72
N ALA A 96 -16.20 13.66 0.23
CA ALA A 96 -17.31 14.29 -0.52
C ALA A 96 -17.58 13.61 -1.87
N GLY A 97 -16.70 12.71 -2.29
CA GLY A 97 -16.81 11.94 -3.52
C GLY A 97 -15.57 11.07 -3.69
N LEU A 98 -15.51 10.35 -4.80
CA LEU A 98 -14.35 9.53 -5.14
C LEU A 98 -13.31 10.38 -5.86
N TYR A 99 -12.31 10.85 -5.14
CA TYR A 99 -11.29 11.76 -5.67
C TYR A 99 -10.60 11.19 -6.91
N SER A 100 -10.33 9.89 -6.95
CA SER A 100 -9.70 9.25 -8.11
C SER A 100 -10.54 9.35 -9.39
N LEU A 101 -11.84 9.52 -9.27
CA LEU A 101 -12.76 9.69 -10.41
C LEU A 101 -12.96 11.16 -10.76
N THR A 102 -13.00 12.05 -9.77
CA THR A 102 -13.22 13.49 -10.00
C THR A 102 -11.94 14.21 -10.43
N SER A 103 -10.77 13.71 -10.03
CA SER A 103 -9.47 14.27 -10.37
C SER A 103 -8.51 13.15 -10.86
N PRO A 104 -8.81 12.53 -12.02
CA PRO A 104 -8.12 11.32 -12.45
C PRO A 104 -6.67 11.52 -12.89
N ASP A 105 -6.25 12.75 -13.20
CA ASP A 105 -4.93 13.05 -13.76
C ASP A 105 -3.87 13.38 -12.71
N THR A 106 -4.23 13.42 -11.43
CA THR A 106 -3.27 13.67 -10.35
C THR A 106 -2.38 12.45 -10.11
N ALA A 107 -1.18 12.68 -9.57
CA ALA A 107 -0.25 11.60 -9.22
C ALA A 107 -0.87 10.60 -8.24
N TRP A 108 -1.65 11.10 -7.28
CA TRP A 108 -2.36 10.24 -6.32
C TRP A 108 -3.36 9.32 -7.02
N SER A 109 -4.18 9.87 -7.92
CA SER A 109 -5.19 9.09 -8.67
C SER A 109 -4.56 8.08 -9.61
N GLN A 110 -3.44 8.43 -10.25
CA GLN A 110 -2.67 7.49 -11.07
C GLN A 110 -2.15 6.32 -10.23
N GLY A 111 -1.64 6.59 -9.03
CA GLY A 111 -1.20 5.56 -8.10
C GLY A 111 -2.33 4.60 -7.71
N ILE A 112 -3.53 5.11 -7.45
CA ILE A 112 -4.71 4.26 -7.18
C ILE A 112 -5.02 3.37 -8.37
N ARG A 113 -4.92 3.90 -9.58
CA ARG A 113 -5.13 3.11 -10.80
C ARG A 113 -4.09 2.01 -10.94
N ASP A 114 -2.84 2.30 -10.65
CA ASP A 114 -1.76 1.31 -10.69
C ASP A 114 -2.03 0.13 -9.72
N ILE A 115 -2.51 0.43 -8.52
CA ILE A 115 -2.92 -0.60 -7.56
C ILE A 115 -4.06 -1.45 -8.15
N ALA A 116 -5.08 -0.80 -8.69
CA ALA A 116 -6.23 -1.49 -9.28
C ALA A 116 -5.82 -2.44 -10.41
N LEU A 117 -4.90 -2.01 -11.27
CA LEU A 117 -4.38 -2.85 -12.34
C LEU A 117 -3.63 -4.07 -11.81
N ARG A 118 -2.87 -3.91 -10.72
CA ARG A 118 -2.13 -5.02 -10.12
C ARG A 118 -3.05 -6.06 -9.50
N VAL A 119 -4.10 -5.65 -8.80
CA VAL A 119 -5.01 -6.59 -8.13
C VAL A 119 -5.99 -7.25 -9.08
N SER A 120 -6.17 -6.71 -10.29
CA SER A 120 -7.10 -7.25 -11.29
C SER A 120 -6.44 -8.19 -12.31
N GLN A 121 -5.14 -8.40 -12.19
CA GLN A 121 -4.40 -9.30 -13.07
C GLN A 121 -4.47 -10.78 -12.67
#